data_c6ee9725dae8761474dd0636a8f2aa89
#
_entry.id   c6ee9725dae8761474dd0636a8f2aa89
#
_cell.length_a   1.000
_cell.length_b   1.000
_cell.length_c   1.000
_cell.angle_alpha   90.00
_cell.angle_beta   90.00
_cell.angle_gamma   90.00
#
_symmetry.space_group_name_H-M   'P 1'
#
loop_
_entity.id
_entity.type
_entity.pdbx_description
1 polymer ?
#
loop_
_entity_poly.entity_id
_entity_poly.type
_entity_poly.pdbx_seq_one_letter_code
_entity_poly.pdbx_strand_id
1 'polypeptide(L)'
;MIINYYQLFNKKKVFSFCLFIVFTPPFERLTSTHIPRYNRDVEHSGMTRQKLLRFVAEQYGTSPDYVFDDPDLAVLRHPCGKWYGIAMHVPASTFGFEGGSVDAVNVKCSPEIAELIRDTPGIAPAYHMNKRHWLSVILDGSLGDDKVKFLVDNSYCAVTPCAKRRKEVK
;
A
#
# COMPACT_ATOMS: atom_id res chain seq x y z
N MET A 1 -11.14 -22.75 -17.70
CA MET A 1 -10.05 -22.12 -18.46
C MET A 1 -9.96 -20.67 -17.96
N ILE A 2 -9.15 -20.45 -16.91
CA ILE A 2 -9.00 -19.15 -16.26
C ILE A 2 -7.88 -18.44 -17.02
N ILE A 3 -8.26 -17.45 -17.81
CA ILE A 3 -7.30 -16.62 -18.55
C ILE A 3 -6.63 -15.69 -17.52
N ASN A 4 -5.31 -15.87 -17.39
CA ASN A 4 -4.46 -15.10 -16.50
C ASN A 4 -4.38 -13.66 -16.98
N TYR A 5 -5.15 -12.75 -16.35
CA TYR A 5 -5.28 -11.34 -16.70
C TYR A 5 -3.99 -10.52 -16.51
N TYR A 6 -2.93 -11.12 -15.96
CA TYR A 6 -1.67 -10.45 -15.64
C TYR A 6 -0.69 -10.31 -16.81
N GLN A 7 -0.91 -11.00 -17.93
CA GLN A 7 0.00 -10.96 -19.08
C GLN A 7 -0.26 -9.84 -20.09
N LEU A 8 -1.36 -9.08 -19.97
CA LEU A 8 -1.75 -8.05 -20.94
C LEU A 8 -1.37 -6.62 -20.56
N PHE A 9 -0.65 -6.41 -19.45
CA PHE A 9 -0.28 -5.07 -18.96
C PHE A 9 1.14 -4.64 -19.34
N ASN A 10 1.59 -4.96 -20.55
CA ASN A 10 2.82 -4.40 -21.06
C ASN A 10 2.51 -3.27 -22.06
N LYS A 11 2.85 -2.02 -21.63
CA LYS A 11 2.94 -0.79 -22.46
C LYS A 11 1.61 -0.14 -22.90
N LYS A 12 1.25 0.96 -22.24
CA LYS A 12 0.39 2.07 -22.72
C LYS A 12 -1.03 2.23 -22.17
N LYS A 13 -1.39 1.82 -20.96
CA LYS A 13 -2.70 2.21 -20.39
C LYS A 13 -2.70 2.45 -18.86
N VAL A 14 -1.77 3.23 -18.35
CA VAL A 14 -1.81 3.68 -16.92
C VAL A 14 -2.90 4.73 -16.69
N PHE A 15 -3.42 5.37 -17.76
CA PHE A 15 -4.34 6.51 -17.65
C PHE A 15 -5.84 6.17 -17.52
N SER A 16 -6.25 4.93 -17.84
CA SER A 16 -7.69 4.62 -17.89
C SER A 16 -8.24 3.93 -16.64
N PHE A 17 -7.40 3.45 -15.74
CA PHE A 17 -7.85 2.69 -14.56
C PHE A 17 -7.99 3.53 -13.28
N CYS A 18 -7.45 4.75 -13.26
CA CYS A 18 -7.69 5.69 -12.15
C CYS A 18 -9.15 6.14 -12.03
N LEU A 19 -9.95 5.99 -13.10
CA LEU A 19 -11.34 6.44 -13.10
C LEU A 19 -12.30 5.51 -12.35
N PHE A 20 -11.89 4.26 -12.06
CA PHE A 20 -12.78 3.29 -11.39
C PHE A 20 -12.75 3.33 -9.85
N ILE A 21 -11.77 4.04 -9.26
CA ILE A 21 -11.67 4.18 -7.79
C ILE A 21 -12.58 5.30 -7.26
N VAL A 22 -13.07 6.19 -8.12
CA VAL A 22 -13.77 7.43 -7.72
C VAL A 22 -15.29 7.27 -7.59
N PHE A 23 -15.88 6.14 -7.98
CA PHE A 23 -17.34 5.96 -7.92
C PHE A 23 -17.79 5.21 -6.66
N THR A 24 -17.52 5.79 -5.48
CA THR A 24 -18.31 5.52 -4.28
C THR A 24 -19.17 6.76 -3.99
N PRO A 25 -20.46 6.59 -3.59
CA PRO A 25 -21.34 7.73 -3.31
C PRO A 25 -20.75 8.63 -2.22
N PRO A 26 -21.10 9.94 -2.19
CA PRO A 26 -20.55 10.88 -1.23
C PRO A 26 -20.89 10.42 0.18
N PHE A 27 -19.83 10.20 0.98
CA PHE A 27 -19.95 9.94 2.41
C PHE A 27 -20.46 11.20 3.11
N GLU A 28 -21.64 11.10 3.70
CA GLU A 28 -22.18 12.14 4.56
C GLU A 28 -21.18 12.42 5.69
N ARG A 29 -20.78 13.66 5.80
CA ARG A 29 -19.85 14.16 6.81
C ARG A 29 -20.52 14.06 8.18
N LEU A 30 -20.35 12.92 8.85
CA LEU A 30 -20.73 12.76 10.25
C LEU A 30 -19.79 13.63 11.11
N THR A 31 -20.31 14.76 11.58
CA THR A 31 -19.70 15.58 12.62
C THR A 31 -19.87 14.86 13.97
N SER A 32 -19.11 13.80 14.18
CA SER A 32 -19.00 13.17 15.50
C SER A 32 -17.55 13.25 15.96
N THR A 33 -17.35 13.86 17.11
CA THR A 33 -16.07 13.92 17.85
C THR A 33 -15.68 12.57 18.47
N HIS A 34 -16.28 11.47 17.99
CA HIS A 34 -15.98 10.15 18.50
C HIS A 34 -14.75 9.59 17.78
N ILE A 35 -13.63 9.51 18.49
CA ILE A 35 -12.42 8.83 18.03
C ILE A 35 -12.74 7.33 17.97
N PRO A 36 -12.67 6.70 16.80
CA PRO A 36 -13.00 5.28 16.68
C PRO A 36 -11.99 4.43 17.47
N ARG A 37 -12.49 3.51 18.31
CA ARG A 37 -11.64 2.50 18.94
C ARG A 37 -11.23 1.49 17.88
N TYR A 38 -9.95 1.19 17.83
CA TYR A 38 -9.47 0.05 17.04
C TYR A 38 -9.98 -1.26 17.68
N ASN A 39 -10.91 -1.93 17.01
CA ASN A 39 -11.50 -3.18 17.52
C ASN A 39 -10.70 -4.38 17.00
N ARG A 40 -9.93 -5.01 17.87
CA ARG A 40 -9.11 -6.19 17.55
C ARG A 40 -9.94 -7.48 17.37
N ASP A 41 -11.19 -7.51 17.87
CA ASP A 41 -12.01 -8.72 17.94
C ASP A 41 -12.87 -8.97 16.69
N VAL A 42 -12.81 -8.09 15.70
CA VAL A 42 -13.39 -8.35 14.39
C VAL A 42 -12.47 -9.31 13.66
N GLU A 43 -12.92 -10.53 13.36
CA GLU A 43 -12.25 -11.42 12.42
C GLU A 43 -11.99 -10.64 11.11
N HIS A 44 -10.78 -10.13 10.97
CA HIS A 44 -10.40 -9.36 9.78
C HIS A 44 -10.30 -10.31 8.60
N SER A 45 -11.37 -10.42 7.83
CA SER A 45 -11.35 -11.13 6.54
C SER A 45 -10.42 -10.44 5.53
N GLY A 46 -9.94 -9.23 5.85
CA GLY A 46 -9.07 -8.40 5.02
C GLY A 46 -7.59 -8.77 5.03
N MET A 47 -6.79 -7.93 4.36
CA MET A 47 -5.33 -8.06 4.28
C MET A 47 -4.71 -7.89 5.68
N THR A 48 -3.97 -8.89 6.14
CA THR A 48 -3.14 -8.82 7.34
C THR A 48 -1.68 -8.64 6.94
N ARG A 49 -0.82 -8.22 7.90
CA ARG A 49 0.63 -8.14 7.67
C ARG A 49 1.22 -9.46 7.16
N GLN A 50 0.79 -10.59 7.72
CA GLN A 50 1.26 -11.91 7.28
C GLN A 50 0.81 -12.25 5.85
N LYS A 51 -0.46 -11.97 5.50
CA LYS A 51 -0.97 -12.15 4.13
C LYS A 51 -0.22 -11.26 3.15
N LEU A 52 0.08 -10.01 3.54
CA LEU A 52 0.86 -9.08 2.73
C LEU A 52 2.28 -9.61 2.47
N LEU A 53 2.99 -10.05 3.51
CA LEU A 53 4.35 -10.58 3.37
C LEU A 53 4.39 -11.84 2.50
N ARG A 54 3.37 -12.70 2.61
CA ARG A 54 3.21 -13.85 1.72
C ARG A 54 2.98 -13.41 0.28
N PHE A 55 2.06 -12.47 0.06
CA PHE A 55 1.77 -11.93 -1.27
C PHE A 55 3.02 -11.37 -1.95
N VAL A 56 3.83 -10.56 -1.27
CA VAL A 56 5.03 -9.98 -1.88
C VAL A 56 6.11 -11.04 -2.16
N ALA A 57 6.21 -12.08 -1.33
CA ALA A 57 7.11 -13.20 -1.57
C ALA A 57 6.69 -14.00 -2.81
N GLU A 58 5.40 -14.30 -2.94
CA GLU A 58 4.85 -15.07 -4.08
C GLU A 58 4.88 -14.24 -5.38
N GLN A 59 4.54 -12.95 -5.30
CA GLN A 59 4.40 -12.09 -6.47
C GLN A 59 5.73 -11.59 -7.02
N TYR A 60 6.68 -11.23 -6.14
CA TYR A 60 7.94 -10.58 -6.55
C TYR A 60 9.20 -11.38 -6.20
N GLY A 61 9.06 -12.52 -5.49
CA GLY A 61 10.19 -13.30 -5.00
C GLY A 61 11.05 -12.53 -3.99
N THR A 62 10.48 -11.55 -3.27
CA THR A 62 11.21 -10.73 -2.30
C THR A 62 10.86 -11.14 -0.88
N SER A 63 11.88 -11.28 -0.02
CA SER A 63 11.72 -11.52 1.41
C SER A 63 11.76 -10.20 2.18
N PRO A 64 11.07 -10.11 3.34
CA PRO A 64 11.18 -8.96 4.22
C PRO A 64 12.62 -8.78 4.73
N ASP A 65 13.08 -7.54 4.81
CA ASP A 65 14.41 -7.15 5.28
C ASP A 65 14.27 -6.36 6.59
N TYR A 66 14.80 -6.89 7.70
CA TYR A 66 14.67 -6.33 9.06
C TYR A 66 15.90 -5.50 9.41
N VAL A 67 16.12 -4.41 8.65
CA VAL A 67 17.30 -3.53 8.78
C VAL A 67 17.36 -2.71 10.07
N PHE A 68 16.28 -2.68 10.84
CA PHE A 68 16.17 -1.86 12.06
C PHE A 68 16.32 -2.69 13.35
N ASP A 69 16.68 -3.97 13.25
CA ASP A 69 16.69 -4.93 14.38
C ASP A 69 15.36 -4.97 15.15
N ASP A 70 14.27 -4.61 14.47
CA ASP A 70 12.91 -4.55 15.00
C ASP A 70 12.02 -5.50 14.19
N PRO A 71 11.48 -6.57 14.82
CA PRO A 71 10.61 -7.54 14.15
C PRO A 71 9.29 -6.94 13.67
N ASP A 72 8.91 -5.78 14.23
CA ASP A 72 7.70 -5.07 13.87
C ASP A 72 7.87 -4.20 12.61
N LEU A 73 9.11 -4.00 12.14
CA LEU A 73 9.43 -3.20 10.96
C LEU A 73 10.09 -4.05 9.87
N ALA A 74 9.32 -4.46 8.87
CA ALA A 74 9.78 -5.27 7.74
C ALA A 74 9.88 -4.41 6.47
N VAL A 75 11.09 -4.14 6.01
CA VAL A 75 11.33 -3.40 4.75
C VAL A 75 11.09 -4.32 3.57
N LEU A 76 10.31 -3.85 2.61
CA LEU A 76 10.08 -4.51 1.33
C LEU A 76 11.02 -3.90 0.29
N ARG A 77 12.04 -4.67 -0.10
CA ARG A 77 13.12 -4.21 -0.97
C ARG A 77 13.01 -4.83 -2.36
N HIS A 78 13.02 -3.98 -3.38
CA HIS A 78 13.12 -4.41 -4.77
C HIS A 78 14.52 -4.97 -5.06
N PRO A 79 14.71 -5.92 -6.00
CA PRO A 79 16.03 -6.48 -6.34
C PRO A 79 17.09 -5.43 -6.74
N CYS A 80 16.68 -4.24 -7.22
CA CYS A 80 17.61 -3.13 -7.48
C CYS A 80 18.09 -2.40 -6.20
N GLY A 81 17.73 -2.86 -4.99
CA GLY A 81 18.12 -2.30 -3.70
C GLY A 81 17.21 -1.18 -3.15
N LYS A 82 16.26 -0.67 -3.94
CA LYS A 82 15.35 0.41 -3.50
C LYS A 82 14.20 -0.16 -2.66
N TRP A 83 13.77 0.60 -1.67
CA TRP A 83 12.59 0.30 -0.88
C TRP A 83 11.32 0.62 -1.67
N TYR A 84 10.38 -0.33 -1.72
CA TYR A 84 9.05 -0.13 -2.27
C TYR A 84 7.95 -0.20 -1.20
N GLY A 85 8.28 -0.68 0.00
CA GLY A 85 7.34 -0.68 1.11
C GLY A 85 8.02 -0.89 2.45
N ILE A 86 7.30 -0.62 3.53
CA ILE A 86 7.66 -0.98 4.91
C ILE A 86 6.39 -1.50 5.56
N ALA A 87 6.32 -2.80 5.81
CA ALA A 87 5.24 -3.39 6.61
C ALA A 87 5.60 -3.24 8.09
N MET A 88 4.65 -2.73 8.88
CA MET A 88 4.89 -2.35 10.28
C MET A 88 3.75 -2.78 11.18
N HIS A 89 4.07 -3.02 12.44
CA HIS A 89 3.14 -3.16 13.54
C HIS A 89 3.39 -2.03 14.53
N VAL A 90 2.46 -1.09 14.66
CA VAL A 90 2.67 0.16 15.40
C VAL A 90 1.50 0.46 16.33
N PRO A 91 1.69 1.28 17.39
CA PRO A 91 0.58 1.74 18.22
C PRO A 91 -0.52 2.38 17.36
N ALA A 92 -1.78 2.04 17.64
CA ALA A 92 -2.94 2.55 16.89
C ALA A 92 -3.06 4.08 16.97
N SER A 93 -2.57 4.68 18.04
CA SER A 93 -2.48 6.14 18.22
C SER A 93 -1.65 6.85 17.15
N THR A 94 -0.74 6.13 16.48
CA THR A 94 0.03 6.63 15.33
C THR A 94 -0.87 7.14 14.20
N PHE A 95 -2.03 6.51 14.05
CA PHE A 95 -3.02 6.87 13.02
C PHE A 95 -4.30 7.50 13.60
N GLY A 96 -4.26 7.91 14.88
CA GLY A 96 -5.37 8.59 15.54
C GLY A 96 -6.46 7.66 16.07
N PHE A 97 -6.21 6.37 16.20
CA PHE A 97 -7.12 5.42 16.86
C PHE A 97 -6.82 5.30 18.34
N GLU A 98 -7.84 4.95 19.15
CA GLU A 98 -7.66 4.65 20.57
C GLU A 98 -7.29 3.18 20.78
N GLY A 99 -6.26 2.98 21.62
CA GLY A 99 -5.88 1.69 22.20
C GLY A 99 -5.28 0.69 21.21
N GLY A 100 -4.41 -0.18 21.73
CA GLY A 100 -3.82 -1.30 21.01
C GLY A 100 -2.78 -0.91 19.97
N SER A 101 -2.55 -1.84 19.04
CA SER A 101 -1.62 -1.71 17.92
C SER A 101 -2.32 -2.09 16.63
N VAL A 102 -1.82 -1.62 15.51
CA VAL A 102 -2.37 -1.84 14.18
C VAL A 102 -1.27 -2.23 13.20
N ASP A 103 -1.59 -3.13 12.28
CA ASP A 103 -0.74 -3.44 11.15
C ASP A 103 -0.94 -2.39 10.06
N ALA A 104 0.15 -1.94 9.47
CA ALA A 104 0.12 -1.01 8.34
C ALA A 104 1.25 -1.29 7.37
N VAL A 105 1.13 -0.78 6.15
CA VAL A 105 2.22 -0.78 5.19
C VAL A 105 2.40 0.62 4.58
N ASN A 106 3.60 1.15 4.66
CA ASN A 106 3.98 2.31 3.86
C ASN A 106 4.25 1.89 2.43
N VAL A 107 3.61 2.54 1.49
CA VAL A 107 3.80 2.32 0.05
C VAL A 107 4.17 3.63 -0.64
N LYS A 108 4.99 3.53 -1.68
CA LYS A 108 5.38 4.67 -2.49
C LYS A 108 4.30 5.01 -3.50
N CYS A 109 4.01 6.29 -3.68
CA CYS A 109 3.04 6.76 -4.66
C CYS A 109 3.47 8.09 -5.29
N SER A 110 2.88 8.44 -6.42
CA SER A 110 3.03 9.79 -6.96
C SER A 110 2.19 10.78 -6.13
N PRO A 111 2.58 12.07 -6.10
CA PRO A 111 1.82 13.10 -5.40
C PRO A 111 0.36 13.19 -5.84
N GLU A 112 0.10 12.97 -7.14
CA GLU A 112 -1.25 13.02 -7.72
C GLU A 112 -2.13 11.88 -7.19
N ILE A 113 -1.58 10.67 -7.08
CA ILE A 113 -2.28 9.52 -6.49
C ILE A 113 -2.50 9.77 -4.99
N ALA A 114 -1.47 10.24 -4.27
CA ALA A 114 -1.57 10.54 -2.85
C ALA A 114 -2.70 11.51 -2.56
N GLU A 115 -2.83 12.57 -3.36
CA GLU A 115 -3.90 13.57 -3.21
C GLU A 115 -5.29 12.97 -3.47
N LEU A 116 -5.41 12.13 -4.50
CA LEU A 116 -6.68 11.54 -4.91
C LEU A 116 -7.25 10.57 -3.87
N ILE A 117 -6.40 9.79 -3.18
CA ILE A 117 -6.83 8.72 -2.27
C ILE A 117 -6.67 9.06 -0.79
N ARG A 118 -6.23 10.28 -0.45
CA ARG A 118 -5.93 10.72 0.92
C ARG A 118 -7.09 10.49 1.89
N ASP A 119 -8.32 10.76 1.45
CA ASP A 119 -9.53 10.69 2.28
C ASP A 119 -10.22 9.32 2.20
N THR A 120 -9.55 8.32 1.59
CA THR A 120 -10.09 6.95 1.52
C THR A 120 -9.92 6.26 2.87
N PRO A 121 -10.97 5.60 3.42
CA PRO A 121 -10.83 4.77 4.62
C PRO A 121 -9.69 3.76 4.50
N GLY A 122 -8.88 3.62 5.55
CA GLY A 122 -7.69 2.75 5.55
C GLY A 122 -6.44 3.38 4.92
N ILE A 123 -6.51 4.64 4.46
CA ILE A 123 -5.34 5.41 4.01
C ILE A 123 -5.02 6.50 5.03
N ALA A 124 -3.74 6.63 5.35
CA ALA A 124 -3.24 7.66 6.27
C ALA A 124 -1.95 8.30 5.72
N PRO A 125 -1.58 9.50 6.22
CA PRO A 125 -0.27 10.08 5.93
C PRO A 125 0.85 9.13 6.34
N ALA A 126 1.88 9.00 5.51
CA ALA A 126 2.97 8.06 5.75
C ALA A 126 3.67 8.29 7.09
N TYR A 127 3.77 7.24 7.89
CA TYR A 127 4.47 7.25 9.16
C TYR A 127 5.98 7.22 8.92
N HIS A 128 6.71 8.18 9.51
CA HIS A 128 8.17 8.35 9.38
C HIS A 128 8.72 8.41 7.94
N MET A 129 7.88 8.63 6.94
CA MET A 129 8.27 8.77 5.54
C MET A 129 7.85 10.12 4.98
N ASN A 130 8.42 10.49 3.82
CA ASN A 130 8.03 11.71 3.11
C ASN A 130 6.58 11.59 2.60
N LYS A 131 5.67 12.30 3.25
CA LYS A 131 4.21 12.29 3.00
C LYS A 131 3.82 12.71 1.57
N ARG A 132 4.72 13.34 0.81
CA ARG A 132 4.49 13.71 -0.59
C ARG A 132 4.59 12.50 -1.54
N HIS A 133 5.38 11.48 -1.16
CA HIS A 133 5.73 10.36 -2.03
C HIS A 133 5.42 9.00 -1.40
N TRP A 134 4.84 9.00 -0.22
CA TRP A 134 4.50 7.81 0.54
C TRP A 134 3.15 7.96 1.22
N LEU A 135 2.44 6.85 1.35
CA LEU A 135 1.20 6.72 2.12
C LEU A 135 1.31 5.53 3.06
N SER A 136 0.62 5.58 4.20
CA SER A 136 0.35 4.41 5.05
C SER A 136 -0.98 3.82 4.65
N VAL A 137 -0.99 2.51 4.41
CA VAL A 137 -2.20 1.71 4.21
C VAL A 137 -2.41 0.90 5.48
N ILE A 138 -3.53 1.10 6.14
CA ILE A 138 -3.88 0.41 7.38
C ILE A 138 -4.48 -0.95 7.02
N LEU A 139 -3.98 -2.02 7.64
CA LEU A 139 -4.36 -3.39 7.33
C LEU A 139 -5.45 -3.89 8.31
N ASP A 140 -6.52 -3.11 8.44
CA ASP A 140 -7.65 -3.37 9.33
C ASP A 140 -8.90 -3.87 8.58
N GLY A 141 -8.78 -4.10 7.27
CA GLY A 141 -9.88 -4.52 6.41
C GLY A 141 -10.74 -3.38 5.86
N SER A 142 -10.54 -2.11 6.27
CA SER A 142 -11.26 -0.96 5.71
C SER A 142 -10.95 -0.75 4.24
N LEU A 143 -9.73 -1.10 3.82
CA LEU A 143 -9.36 -1.15 2.41
C LEU A 143 -9.32 -2.62 1.95
N GLY A 144 -10.13 -2.98 0.96
CA GLY A 144 -10.19 -4.35 0.45
C GLY A 144 -8.84 -4.85 -0.10
N ASP A 145 -8.60 -6.15 0.01
CA ASP A 145 -7.34 -6.82 -0.34
C ASP A 145 -6.80 -6.45 -1.72
N ASP A 146 -7.68 -6.37 -2.72
CA ASP A 146 -7.28 -6.05 -4.10
C ASP A 146 -6.75 -4.62 -4.24
N LYS A 147 -7.32 -3.67 -3.47
CA LYS A 147 -6.82 -2.29 -3.43
C LYS A 147 -5.47 -2.20 -2.73
N VAL A 148 -5.28 -2.95 -1.64
CA VAL A 148 -3.97 -3.04 -0.96
C VAL A 148 -2.92 -3.60 -1.91
N LYS A 149 -3.20 -4.73 -2.58
CA LYS A 149 -2.30 -5.33 -3.57
C LYS A 149 -1.97 -4.35 -4.69
N PHE A 150 -2.98 -3.67 -5.24
CA PHE A 150 -2.79 -2.67 -6.28
C PHE A 150 -1.84 -1.53 -5.86
N LEU A 151 -1.97 -1.02 -4.63
CA LEU A 151 -1.08 0.03 -4.11
C LEU A 151 0.35 -0.48 -3.93
N VAL A 152 0.52 -1.73 -3.49
CA VAL A 152 1.83 -2.38 -3.37
C VAL A 152 2.46 -2.60 -4.74
N ASP A 153 1.68 -3.06 -5.75
CA ASP A 153 2.12 -3.22 -7.13
C ASP A 153 2.59 -1.90 -7.74
N ASN A 154 1.82 -0.83 -7.56
CA ASN A 154 2.23 0.51 -8.01
C ASN A 154 3.53 0.96 -7.36
N SER A 155 3.69 0.71 -6.06
CA SER A 155 4.90 1.05 -5.34
C SER A 155 6.11 0.26 -5.84
N TYR A 156 5.95 -1.03 -6.10
CA TYR A 156 6.99 -1.88 -6.68
C TYR A 156 7.40 -1.37 -8.08
N CYS A 157 6.44 -1.10 -8.93
CA CYS A 157 6.67 -0.54 -10.27
C CYS A 157 7.36 0.83 -10.23
N ALA A 158 7.02 1.69 -9.26
CA ALA A 158 7.60 3.02 -9.11
C ALA A 158 9.11 3.01 -8.81
N VAL A 159 9.64 1.92 -8.23
CA VAL A 159 11.07 1.79 -7.95
C VAL A 159 11.81 0.92 -8.97
N THR A 160 11.07 0.18 -9.79
CA THR A 160 11.65 -0.64 -10.86
C THR A 160 12.45 0.24 -11.83
N PRO A 161 13.73 -0.09 -12.10
CA PRO A 161 14.51 0.67 -13.05
C PRO A 161 13.86 0.63 -14.44
N CYS A 162 13.56 1.80 -15.01
CA CYS A 162 13.20 1.87 -16.41
C CYS A 162 14.40 1.38 -17.24
N ALA A 163 14.21 0.34 -18.05
CA ALA A 163 15.25 -0.09 -18.99
C ALA A 163 15.65 1.12 -19.84
N LYS A 164 16.88 1.61 -19.65
CA LYS A 164 17.42 2.71 -20.47
C LYS A 164 17.30 2.23 -21.90
N ARG A 165 16.44 2.89 -22.69
CA ARG A 165 16.34 2.67 -24.12
C ARG A 165 17.75 2.80 -24.66
N ARG A 166 18.40 1.68 -25.09
CA ARG A 166 19.69 1.74 -25.78
C ARG A 166 19.46 2.67 -26.96
N LYS A 167 20.11 3.84 -26.92
CA LYS A 167 20.26 4.67 -28.12
C LYS A 167 21.07 3.81 -29.07
N GLU A 168 20.43 3.28 -30.07
CA GLU A 168 21.14 2.75 -31.23
C GLU A 168 21.94 3.90 -31.82
N VAL A 169 23.26 3.82 -31.60
CA VAL A 169 24.21 4.71 -32.27
C VAL A 169 24.25 4.24 -33.72
N LYS A 170 23.73 5.07 -34.61
CA LYS A 170 23.93 4.92 -36.03
C LYS A 170 25.37 5.32 -36.37
#